data_dc63ae1aaa4ec9fb882688620ad8374a
#
_entry.id   dc63ae1aaa4ec9fb882688620ad8374a
#
_cell.length_a   1.000
_cell.length_b   1.000
_cell.length_c   1.000
_cell.angle_alpha   90.00
_cell.angle_beta   90.00
_cell.angle_gamma   90.00
#
_symmetry.space_group_name_H-M   'P 1'
#
loop_
_entity.id
_entity.type
_entity.pdbx_description
1 polymer ?
#
loop_
_entity_poly.entity_id
_entity_poly.type
_entity_poly.pdbx_seq_one_letter_code
_entity_poly.pdbx_strand_id
1 'polypeptide(L)'
;TAVLATKKELVDFRIENGFLIMKPLQDPYPIPLRNGLYTQYTCEVTNELIDNLPDSFYPCMFQQKIDKNLEIRAFYLDGRCYSMAICSSFDKQTQVDYRRYNDVKPNRKVPYCLPSHIEKNIDALMKKLKLNCGSLDLILDNNGVYYYLEVNPVGQFGMVSFPCNYNLEKIIAEYLSDN
;
A
#
# COMPACT_ATOMS: atom_id res chain seq x y z
N THR A 1 0.54 -3.52 -14.09
CA THR A 1 -0.22 -4.52 -13.29
C THR A 1 -0.80 -5.56 -14.23
N ALA A 2 -0.65 -6.85 -13.92
CA ALA A 2 -1.23 -7.97 -14.65
C ALA A 2 -1.64 -9.08 -13.67
N VAL A 3 -2.65 -9.87 -14.06
CA VAL A 3 -3.00 -11.12 -13.39
C VAL A 3 -2.56 -12.24 -14.31
N LEU A 4 -1.61 -13.05 -13.83
CA LEU A 4 -0.94 -14.08 -14.63
C LEU A 4 -1.08 -15.44 -13.95
N ALA A 5 -1.07 -16.51 -14.75
CA ALA A 5 -1.22 -17.88 -14.28
C ALA A 5 -0.18 -18.85 -14.87
N THR A 6 0.71 -18.37 -15.74
CA THR A 6 1.76 -19.19 -16.35
C THR A 6 3.15 -18.57 -16.18
N LYS A 7 4.15 -19.44 -16.10
CA LYS A 7 5.56 -19.03 -16.00
C LYS A 7 6.00 -18.22 -17.23
N LYS A 8 5.52 -18.59 -18.41
CA LYS A 8 5.83 -17.87 -19.65
C LYS A 8 5.33 -16.43 -19.62
N GLU A 9 4.05 -16.22 -19.28
CA GLU A 9 3.47 -14.87 -19.16
C GLU A 9 4.23 -14.02 -18.14
N LEU A 10 4.64 -14.63 -17.01
CA LEU A 10 5.40 -13.93 -15.98
C LEU A 10 6.79 -13.51 -16.47
N VAL A 11 7.48 -14.36 -17.20
CA VAL A 11 8.79 -14.03 -17.80
C VAL A 11 8.65 -12.91 -18.83
N ASP A 12 7.67 -13.00 -19.70
CA ASP A 12 7.40 -11.99 -20.73
C ASP A 12 7.07 -10.64 -20.06
N PHE A 13 6.18 -10.64 -19.07
CA PHE A 13 5.82 -9.44 -18.30
C PHE A 13 7.01 -8.82 -17.55
N ARG A 14 7.93 -9.65 -17.04
CA ARG A 14 9.14 -9.18 -16.37
C ARG A 14 10.12 -8.53 -17.34
N ILE A 15 10.27 -9.06 -18.55
CA ILE A 15 11.12 -8.47 -19.60
C ILE A 15 10.64 -7.05 -19.93
N GLU A 16 9.33 -6.85 -20.00
CA GLU A 16 8.73 -5.55 -20.34
C GLU A 16 8.78 -4.54 -19.18
N ASN A 17 8.65 -5.01 -17.93
CA ASN A 17 8.39 -4.13 -16.77
C ASN A 17 9.54 -4.10 -15.75
N GLY A 18 10.61 -4.88 -15.94
CA GLY A 18 11.75 -4.94 -15.01
C GLY A 18 11.44 -5.72 -13.73
N PHE A 19 11.89 -5.20 -12.59
CA PHE A 19 11.64 -5.84 -11.30
C PHE A 19 10.16 -5.83 -10.95
N LEU A 20 9.68 -6.96 -10.43
CA LEU A 20 8.27 -7.16 -10.11
C LEU A 20 8.06 -7.48 -8.64
N ILE A 21 6.86 -7.17 -8.16
CA ILE A 21 6.27 -7.68 -6.93
C ILE A 21 5.05 -8.54 -7.27
N MET A 22 4.78 -9.52 -6.41
CA MET A 22 3.58 -10.36 -6.46
C MET A 22 2.70 -10.05 -5.25
N LYS A 23 1.41 -9.94 -5.49
CA LYS A 23 0.38 -9.73 -4.46
C LYS A 23 -0.71 -10.79 -4.57
N PRO A 24 -1.38 -11.15 -3.47
CA PRO A 24 -2.61 -11.92 -3.54
C PRO A 24 -3.70 -11.13 -4.29
N LEU A 25 -4.63 -11.83 -4.95
CA LEU A 25 -5.76 -11.20 -5.65
C LEU A 25 -6.83 -10.65 -4.70
N GLN A 26 -6.87 -11.16 -3.47
CA GLN A 26 -7.78 -10.74 -2.42
C GLN A 26 -6.99 -10.40 -1.17
N ASP A 27 -7.60 -9.65 -0.27
CA ASP A 27 -7.02 -9.43 1.04
C ASP A 27 -6.74 -10.77 1.71
N PRO A 28 -5.50 -11.00 2.17
CA PRO A 28 -5.10 -12.29 2.69
C PRO A 28 -5.78 -12.52 4.04
N TYR A 29 -6.72 -13.47 4.07
CA TYR A 29 -7.17 -14.03 5.33
C TYR A 29 -6.06 -14.94 5.88
N PRO A 30 -5.75 -14.87 7.18
CA PRO A 30 -4.82 -15.80 7.79
C PRO A 30 -5.31 -17.23 7.60
N ILE A 31 -4.48 -18.07 6.98
CA ILE A 31 -4.80 -19.48 6.73
C ILE A 31 -4.28 -20.29 7.93
N PRO A 32 -5.15 -20.97 8.70
CA PRO A 32 -4.70 -21.83 9.77
C PRO A 32 -4.06 -23.09 9.17
N LEU A 33 -2.79 -23.28 9.44
CA LEU A 33 -2.08 -24.52 9.16
C LEU A 33 -1.68 -25.20 10.47
N ARG A 34 -1.25 -26.49 10.41
CA ARG A 34 -0.88 -27.26 11.61
C ARG A 34 0.15 -26.56 12.52
N ASN A 35 1.00 -25.72 11.96
CA ASN A 35 2.12 -25.06 12.66
C ASN A 35 1.90 -23.57 12.90
N GLY A 36 0.68 -23.01 12.68
CA GLY A 36 0.39 -21.61 12.92
C GLY A 36 -0.53 -20.94 11.88
N LEU A 37 -0.64 -19.64 11.96
CA LEU A 37 -1.38 -18.80 11.01
C LEU A 37 -0.42 -18.29 9.93
N TYR A 38 -0.78 -18.51 8.68
CA TYR A 38 -0.03 -18.02 7.53
C TYR A 38 -0.79 -16.86 6.89
N THR A 39 -0.11 -15.73 6.76
CA THR A 39 -0.62 -14.54 6.05
C THR A 39 0.23 -14.33 4.80
N GLN A 40 -0.42 -14.13 3.67
CA GLN A 40 0.25 -13.83 2.42
C GLN A 40 0.53 -12.33 2.34
N TYR A 41 1.79 -11.96 2.21
CA TYR A 41 2.24 -10.59 2.03
C TYR A 41 2.68 -10.34 0.58
N THR A 42 2.81 -9.07 0.21
CA THR A 42 3.52 -8.71 -1.01
C THR A 42 4.95 -9.23 -0.96
N CYS A 43 5.39 -9.90 -2.01
CA CYS A 43 6.76 -10.38 -2.12
C CYS A 43 7.41 -9.98 -3.45
N GLU A 44 8.74 -9.95 -3.44
CA GLU A 44 9.54 -9.70 -4.63
C GLU A 44 9.57 -10.93 -5.53
N VAL A 45 9.47 -10.73 -6.84
CA VAL A 45 9.62 -11.80 -7.83
C VAL A 45 11.10 -11.95 -8.15
N THR A 46 11.78 -12.85 -7.43
CA THR A 46 13.20 -13.16 -7.65
C THR A 46 13.39 -14.15 -8.81
N ASN A 47 14.62 -14.27 -9.32
CA ASN A 47 14.95 -15.29 -10.30
C ASN A 47 14.71 -16.69 -9.74
N GLU A 48 15.14 -16.93 -8.49
CA GLU A 48 14.94 -18.20 -7.80
C GLU A 48 13.45 -18.58 -7.71
N LEU A 49 12.57 -17.59 -7.43
CA LEU A 49 11.13 -17.85 -7.41
C LEU A 49 10.66 -18.27 -8.81
N ILE A 50 11.06 -17.57 -9.87
CA ILE A 50 10.67 -17.90 -11.24
C ILE A 50 11.18 -19.30 -11.62
N ASP A 51 12.43 -19.64 -11.30
CA ASP A 51 13.04 -20.92 -11.66
C ASP A 51 12.29 -22.08 -11.01
N ASN A 52 11.83 -21.92 -9.78
CA ASN A 52 11.10 -22.92 -9.01
C ASN A 52 9.58 -22.99 -9.30
N LEU A 53 9.02 -22.05 -10.07
CA LEU A 53 7.61 -22.09 -10.43
C LEU A 53 7.33 -23.21 -11.44
N PRO A 54 6.19 -23.91 -11.29
CA PRO A 54 5.68 -24.80 -12.35
C PRO A 54 5.26 -23.99 -13.58
N ASP A 55 5.09 -24.64 -14.73
CA ASP A 55 4.68 -23.98 -15.98
C ASP A 55 3.32 -23.26 -15.85
N SER A 56 2.44 -23.74 -14.98
CA SER A 56 1.18 -23.11 -14.62
C SER A 56 0.99 -23.08 -13.10
N PHE A 57 0.43 -21.97 -12.59
CA PHE A 57 0.17 -21.73 -11.18
C PHE A 57 -1.17 -21.05 -10.97
N TYR A 58 -1.65 -20.96 -9.73
CA TYR A 58 -2.87 -20.20 -9.44
C TYR A 58 -2.71 -18.73 -9.81
N PRO A 59 -3.73 -18.08 -10.40
CA PRO A 59 -3.65 -16.68 -10.78
C PRO A 59 -3.19 -15.80 -9.62
N CYS A 60 -2.17 -14.99 -9.88
CA CYS A 60 -1.62 -14.01 -8.93
C CYS A 60 -1.52 -12.65 -9.61
N MET A 61 -1.55 -11.58 -8.82
CA MET A 61 -1.36 -10.23 -9.32
C MET A 61 0.12 -9.86 -9.28
N PHE A 62 0.63 -9.42 -10.42
CA PHE A 62 2.00 -8.94 -10.59
C PHE A 62 2.00 -7.45 -10.93
N GLN A 63 2.91 -6.72 -10.33
CA GLN A 63 3.09 -5.29 -10.55
C GLN A 63 4.56 -4.97 -10.68
N GLN A 64 4.89 -3.90 -11.44
CA GLN A 64 6.22 -3.34 -11.43
C GLN A 64 6.60 -2.94 -10.00
N LYS A 65 7.79 -3.32 -9.56
CA LYS A 65 8.33 -2.90 -8.27
C LYS A 65 8.77 -1.44 -8.36
N ILE A 66 8.23 -0.62 -7.48
CA ILE A 66 8.67 0.77 -7.32
C ILE A 66 9.79 0.80 -6.27
N ASP A 67 10.90 1.43 -6.63
CA ASP A 67 12.01 1.65 -5.69
C ASP A 67 11.65 2.78 -4.73
N LYS A 68 10.96 2.41 -3.66
CA LYS A 68 10.34 3.34 -2.72
C LYS A 68 11.34 3.96 -1.76
N ASN A 69 11.22 5.27 -1.56
CA ASN A 69 11.82 6.01 -0.47
C ASN A 69 10.91 5.97 0.77
N LEU A 70 9.64 6.35 0.59
CA LEU A 70 8.64 6.37 1.66
C LEU A 70 7.34 5.71 1.20
N GLU A 71 6.64 5.08 2.12
CA GLU A 71 5.21 4.81 2.00
C GLU A 71 4.43 5.94 2.68
N ILE A 72 3.34 6.36 2.08
CA ILE A 72 2.51 7.44 2.61
C ILE A 72 1.09 6.93 2.69
N ARG A 73 0.49 7.04 3.87
CA ARG A 73 -0.92 6.83 4.07
C ARG A 73 -1.60 8.17 4.33
N ALA A 74 -2.54 8.53 3.47
CA ALA A 74 -3.29 9.78 3.56
C ALA A 74 -4.76 9.46 3.88
N PHE A 75 -5.25 9.92 5.02
CA PHE A 75 -6.69 9.95 5.30
C PHE A 75 -7.27 11.22 4.69
N TYR A 76 -8.23 11.03 3.80
CA TYR A 76 -8.97 12.11 3.16
C TYR A 76 -10.34 12.29 3.85
N LEU A 77 -10.70 13.52 4.13
CA LEU A 77 -12.02 13.90 4.61
C LEU A 77 -12.44 15.23 3.94
N ASP A 78 -13.42 15.13 3.08
CA ASP A 78 -14.10 16.28 2.43
C ASP A 78 -13.17 17.41 1.99
N GLY A 79 -12.21 17.10 1.11
CA GLY A 79 -11.25 18.06 0.55
C GLY A 79 -9.96 18.24 1.34
N ARG A 80 -9.79 17.59 2.50
CA ARG A 80 -8.58 17.68 3.32
C ARG A 80 -7.86 16.36 3.43
N CYS A 81 -6.52 16.40 3.34
CA CYS A 81 -5.67 15.25 3.52
C CYS A 81 -4.92 15.33 4.86
N TYR A 82 -4.94 14.25 5.62
CA TYR A 82 -4.16 14.05 6.84
C TYR A 82 -3.21 12.89 6.57
N SER A 83 -1.93 13.20 6.40
CA SER A 83 -1.00 12.24 5.83
C SER A 83 0.10 11.86 6.80
N MET A 84 0.51 10.60 6.71
CA MET A 84 1.55 9.99 7.51
C MET A 84 2.57 9.32 6.59
N ALA A 85 3.86 9.58 6.81
CA ALA A 85 4.93 8.84 6.19
C ALA A 85 5.34 7.64 7.06
N ILE A 86 5.59 6.50 6.40
CA ILE A 86 6.04 5.25 7.01
C ILE A 86 7.44 4.96 6.47
N CYS A 87 8.44 4.97 7.35
CA CYS A 87 9.84 4.72 6.98
C CYS A 87 10.12 3.20 6.96
N SER A 88 9.55 2.47 6.01
CA SER A 88 9.67 1.02 5.89
C SER A 88 10.89 0.55 5.08
N SER A 89 11.52 1.45 4.32
CA SER A 89 12.62 1.14 3.39
C SER A 89 13.93 0.74 4.08
N PHE A 90 14.09 1.11 5.36
CA PHE A 90 15.32 0.88 6.12
C PHE A 90 15.37 -0.49 6.83
N ASP A 91 14.31 -1.27 6.79
CA ASP A 91 14.24 -2.60 7.41
C ASP A 91 13.91 -3.65 6.34
N LYS A 92 14.79 -4.65 6.18
CA LYS A 92 14.63 -5.73 5.21
C LYS A 92 13.32 -6.50 5.36
N GLN A 93 12.77 -6.59 6.57
CA GLN A 93 11.51 -7.28 6.82
C GLN A 93 10.31 -6.50 6.26
N THR A 94 10.33 -5.17 6.37
CA THR A 94 9.21 -4.29 6.00
C THR A 94 9.43 -3.57 4.66
N GLN A 95 10.61 -3.72 4.08
CA GLN A 95 11.02 -3.04 2.85
C GLN A 95 10.09 -3.29 1.66
N VAL A 96 9.55 -4.48 1.49
CA VAL A 96 8.63 -4.81 0.40
C VAL A 96 7.18 -4.54 0.81
N ASP A 97 6.81 -4.97 2.01
CA ASP A 97 5.47 -4.81 2.57
C ASP A 97 5.58 -4.40 4.05
N TYR A 98 5.19 -3.17 4.39
CA TYR A 98 5.30 -2.66 5.78
C TYR A 98 4.39 -3.41 6.76
N ARG A 99 3.38 -4.15 6.27
CA ARG A 99 2.48 -4.99 7.08
C ARG A 99 3.18 -6.23 7.66
N ARG A 100 4.36 -6.60 7.13
CA ARG A 100 5.26 -7.58 7.75
C ARG A 100 5.94 -6.95 8.97
N TYR A 101 5.12 -6.54 9.92
CA TYR A 101 5.49 -5.73 11.05
C TYR A 101 6.68 -6.33 11.83
N ASN A 102 7.63 -5.47 12.19
CA ASN A 102 8.75 -5.84 13.05
C ASN A 102 8.48 -5.30 14.46
N ASP A 103 8.03 -6.18 15.38
CA ASP A 103 7.67 -5.80 16.74
C ASP A 103 8.87 -5.35 17.57
N VAL A 104 10.08 -5.83 17.24
CA VAL A 104 11.32 -5.47 17.93
C VAL A 104 11.82 -4.09 17.48
N LYS A 105 11.65 -3.77 16.20
CA LYS A 105 12.06 -2.50 15.61
C LYS A 105 10.93 -1.93 14.74
N PRO A 106 9.91 -1.31 15.33
CA PRO A 106 8.78 -0.78 14.57
C PRO A 106 9.22 0.30 13.58
N ASN A 107 8.55 0.32 12.42
CA ASN A 107 8.73 1.39 11.45
C ASN A 107 8.39 2.75 12.06
N ARG A 108 9.27 3.73 11.86
CA ARG A 108 8.98 5.11 12.23
C ARG A 108 7.82 5.62 11.39
N LYS A 109 6.84 6.23 12.06
CA LYS A 109 5.67 6.88 11.48
C LYS A 109 5.68 8.33 11.89
N VAL A 110 5.54 9.25 10.94
CA VAL A 110 5.59 10.70 11.21
C VAL A 110 4.54 11.44 10.40
N PRO A 111 4.00 12.58 10.91
CA PRO A 111 3.18 13.46 10.11
C PRO A 111 3.89 13.84 8.81
N TYR A 112 3.14 13.90 7.73
CA TYR A 112 3.66 14.23 6.40
C TYR A 112 2.78 15.27 5.71
N CYS A 113 3.40 16.29 5.11
CA CYS A 113 2.69 17.26 4.30
C CYS A 113 2.82 16.88 2.83
N LEU A 114 1.71 16.48 2.21
CA LEU A 114 1.67 16.26 0.77
C LEU A 114 1.86 17.58 0.01
N PRO A 115 2.55 17.57 -1.14
CA PRO A 115 2.55 18.72 -2.04
C PRO A 115 1.13 19.07 -2.51
N SER A 116 0.83 20.35 -2.64
CA SER A 116 -0.52 20.82 -2.98
C SER A 116 -1.09 20.24 -4.28
N HIS A 117 -0.24 19.93 -5.27
CA HIS A 117 -0.70 19.30 -6.51
C HIS A 117 -1.13 17.84 -6.29
N ILE A 118 -0.50 17.11 -5.35
CA ILE A 118 -0.89 15.76 -4.99
C ILE A 118 -2.22 15.77 -4.22
N GLU A 119 -2.40 16.69 -3.26
CA GLU A 119 -3.66 16.84 -2.54
C GLU A 119 -4.82 17.17 -3.49
N LYS A 120 -4.59 18.06 -4.48
CA LYS A 120 -5.59 18.37 -5.52
C LYS A 120 -5.94 17.15 -6.37
N ASN A 121 -4.96 16.31 -6.71
CA ASN A 121 -5.20 15.10 -7.46
C ASN A 121 -6.00 14.07 -6.63
N ILE A 122 -5.70 13.95 -5.34
CA ILE A 122 -6.47 13.11 -4.40
C ILE A 122 -7.91 13.61 -4.32
N ASP A 123 -8.13 14.91 -4.11
CA ASP A 123 -9.46 15.50 -4.03
C ASP A 123 -10.29 15.24 -5.31
N ALA A 124 -9.66 15.43 -6.48
CA ALA A 124 -10.29 15.17 -7.77
C ALA A 124 -10.66 13.68 -7.93
N LEU A 125 -9.78 12.76 -7.50
CA LEU A 125 -10.04 11.32 -7.51
C LEU A 125 -11.21 10.97 -6.58
N MET A 126 -11.19 11.44 -5.34
CA MET A 126 -12.23 11.14 -4.34
C MET A 126 -13.60 11.66 -4.78
N LYS A 127 -13.67 12.87 -5.34
CA LYS A 127 -14.89 13.42 -5.94
C LYS A 127 -15.39 12.57 -7.10
N LYS A 128 -14.50 12.12 -7.99
CA LYS A 128 -14.87 11.23 -9.10
C LYS A 128 -15.41 9.88 -8.62
N LEU A 129 -14.86 9.37 -7.53
CA LEU A 129 -15.32 8.13 -6.89
C LEU A 129 -16.57 8.34 -6.02
N LYS A 130 -17.01 9.60 -5.82
CA LYS A 130 -18.13 9.97 -4.93
C LYS A 130 -17.88 9.54 -3.47
N LEU A 131 -16.64 9.69 -3.01
CA LEU A 131 -16.23 9.36 -1.65
C LEU A 131 -15.92 10.65 -0.88
N ASN A 132 -16.60 10.84 0.25
CA ASN A 132 -16.34 11.96 1.16
C ASN A 132 -15.18 11.66 2.12
N CYS A 133 -14.89 10.38 2.37
CA CYS A 133 -13.75 9.97 3.19
C CYS A 133 -13.12 8.69 2.67
N GLY A 134 -11.91 8.42 3.11
CA GLY A 134 -11.17 7.20 2.78
C GLY A 134 -9.69 7.34 3.09
N SER A 135 -8.98 6.22 3.16
CA SER A 135 -7.52 6.22 3.24
C SER A 135 -6.91 5.81 1.92
N LEU A 136 -5.92 6.59 1.48
CA LEU A 136 -5.17 6.32 0.26
C LEU A 136 -3.75 5.87 0.64
N ASP A 137 -3.26 4.87 -0.08
CA ASP A 137 -1.89 4.41 0.02
C ASP A 137 -1.10 4.87 -1.20
N LEU A 138 0.02 5.56 -0.95
CA LEU A 138 0.92 6.07 -1.96
C LEU A 138 2.35 5.62 -1.67
N ILE A 139 3.17 5.58 -2.73
CA ILE A 139 4.62 5.46 -2.64
C ILE A 139 5.24 6.76 -3.16
N LEU A 140 6.23 7.27 -2.45
CA LEU A 140 7.17 8.25 -2.94
C LEU A 140 8.47 7.52 -3.30
N ASP A 141 8.89 7.60 -4.56
CA ASP A 141 10.16 7.01 -4.99
C ASP A 141 11.37 7.91 -4.68
N ASN A 142 12.58 7.42 -5.00
CA ASN A 142 13.83 8.14 -4.80
C ASN A 142 14.01 9.35 -5.74
N ASN A 143 13.17 9.47 -6.78
CA ASN A 143 13.19 10.58 -7.73
C ASN A 143 12.15 11.67 -7.39
N GLY A 144 11.39 11.50 -6.32
CA GLY A 144 10.34 12.44 -5.92
C GLY A 144 9.01 12.23 -6.64
N VAL A 145 8.82 11.09 -7.31
CA VAL A 145 7.57 10.73 -8.00
C VAL A 145 6.63 10.03 -7.03
N TYR A 146 5.36 10.47 -7.02
CA TYR A 146 4.30 9.86 -6.22
C TYR A 146 3.54 8.84 -7.06
N TYR A 147 3.42 7.63 -6.54
CA TYR A 147 2.63 6.54 -7.11
C TYR A 147 1.44 6.25 -6.23
N TYR A 148 0.25 6.36 -6.79
CA TYR A 148 -0.98 5.93 -6.15
C TYR A 148 -1.11 4.41 -6.22
N LEU A 149 -1.42 3.77 -5.10
CA LEU A 149 -1.62 2.32 -5.02
C LEU A 149 -3.11 1.97 -4.96
N GLU A 150 -3.79 2.46 -3.93
CA GLU A 150 -5.19 2.12 -3.68
C GLU A 150 -5.89 3.17 -2.80
N VAL A 151 -7.22 3.13 -2.80
CA VAL A 151 -8.07 3.82 -1.83
C VAL A 151 -8.90 2.79 -1.08
N ASN A 152 -8.93 2.93 0.24
CA ASN A 152 -9.79 2.17 1.14
C ASN A 152 -10.93 3.08 1.63
N PRO A 153 -12.18 2.88 1.17
CA PRO A 153 -13.31 3.72 1.53
C PRO A 153 -13.69 3.66 3.02
N VAL A 154 -13.42 2.54 3.71
CA VAL A 154 -13.64 2.39 5.16
C VAL A 154 -12.72 3.29 5.98
N GLY A 155 -11.54 3.62 5.41
CA GLY A 155 -10.67 4.66 5.90
C GLY A 155 -9.66 4.23 6.96
N GLN A 156 -10.02 3.44 7.96
CA GLN A 156 -9.12 3.05 9.06
C GLN A 156 -8.28 4.23 9.60
N PHE A 157 -8.91 5.36 9.84
CA PHE A 157 -8.26 6.64 10.17
C PHE A 157 -7.37 6.57 11.43
N GLY A 158 -7.65 5.68 12.37
CA GLY A 158 -6.86 5.47 13.58
C GLY A 158 -5.38 5.18 13.30
N MET A 159 -5.07 4.52 12.15
CA MET A 159 -3.68 4.27 11.74
C MET A 159 -2.88 5.54 11.49
N VAL A 160 -3.57 6.64 11.14
CA VAL A 160 -2.97 7.95 10.86
C VAL A 160 -3.13 8.88 12.07
N SER A 161 -4.33 8.85 12.70
CA SER A 161 -4.69 9.72 13.81
C SER A 161 -3.71 9.59 14.99
N PHE A 162 -3.53 8.36 15.50
CA PHE A 162 -2.74 8.13 16.72
C PHE A 162 -1.25 8.43 16.53
N PRO A 163 -0.53 7.87 15.54
CA PRO A 163 0.90 8.12 15.41
C PRO A 163 1.25 9.57 15.09
N CYS A 164 0.33 10.31 14.44
CA CYS A 164 0.54 11.68 14.01
C CYS A 164 -0.14 12.73 14.90
N ASN A 165 -0.88 12.30 15.91
CA ASN A 165 -1.61 13.16 16.84
C ASN A 165 -2.56 14.16 16.13
N TYR A 166 -3.27 13.68 15.09
CA TYR A 166 -4.18 14.51 14.30
C TYR A 166 -5.56 14.70 14.96
N ASN A 167 -5.92 13.88 15.96
CA ASN A 167 -7.25 13.87 16.56
C ASN A 167 -8.39 13.74 15.55
N LEU A 168 -8.23 12.82 14.58
CA LEU A 168 -9.21 12.62 13.49
C LEU A 168 -10.57 12.20 14.02
N GLU A 169 -10.64 11.54 15.17
CA GLU A 169 -11.87 11.18 15.88
C GLU A 169 -12.75 12.42 16.12
N LYS A 170 -12.12 13.49 16.63
CA LYS A 170 -12.82 14.75 16.89
C LYS A 170 -13.21 15.44 15.58
N ILE A 171 -12.28 15.50 14.62
CA ILE A 171 -12.53 16.15 13.32
C ILE A 171 -13.68 15.47 12.57
N ILE A 172 -13.73 14.13 12.59
CA ILE A 172 -14.80 13.36 11.97
C ILE A 172 -16.15 13.60 12.71
N ALA A 173 -16.13 13.64 14.05
CA ALA A 173 -17.33 13.89 14.84
C ALA A 173 -17.89 15.30 14.56
N GLU A 174 -17.04 16.32 14.47
CA GLU A 174 -17.41 17.69 14.10
C GLU A 174 -18.01 17.71 12.67
N TYR A 175 -17.34 17.09 11.70
CA TYR A 175 -17.83 16.98 10.32
C TYR A 175 -19.22 16.34 10.25
N LEU A 176 -19.47 15.28 11.03
CA LEU A 176 -20.78 14.59 11.05
C LEU A 176 -21.87 15.37 11.79
N SER A 177 -21.51 16.28 12.71
CA SER A 177 -22.49 17.12 13.40
C SER A 177 -22.91 18.35 12.59
N ASP A 178 -22.07 18.78 11.66
CA ASP A 178 -22.29 19.97 10.84
C ASP A 178 -22.99 19.65 9.49
N ASN A 179 -23.13 18.37 9.13
CA ASN A 179 -23.77 17.87 7.90
C ASN A 179 -24.84 16.83 8.20
#